data_87d9c5e2b9bc522c31316a8dde3dab7c
#
_entry.id   87d9c5e2b9bc522c31316a8dde3dab7c
#
_cell.length_a   1.000
_cell.length_b   1.000
_cell.length_c   1.000
_cell.angle_alpha   90.00
_cell.angle_beta   90.00
_cell.angle_gamma   90.00
#
_symmetry.space_group_name_H-M   'P 1'
#
loop_
_entity.id
_entity.type
_entity.pdbx_description
1 polymer ?
#
loop_
_entity_poly.entity_id
_entity_poly.type
_entity_poly.pdbx_seq_one_letter_code
_entity_poly.pdbx_strand_id
1 'polypeptide(L)'
;QDTLYTEKAFKPAAFAGLKSGKYIVETFVEGADTIYKHLLLFSTNDKKSPSNAMLWAYNATPGDKSRVDLYVGTGVRNATLYCLTSTPDTIIEKRYFALDSSIVHLPFAYKDAYGDGATFTVILYSDGKVESDFFKVERPQPDKRLLMRWSSFRDRLKPGQKEEWRLRVTRPDGRPVPSSVLATLYDASLDDISYFNLSKSV
;
A
#
# COMPACT_ATOMS: atom_id res chain seq x y z
N GLN A 1 -9.86 -12.27 29.03
CA GLN A 1 -8.87 -11.21 28.75
C GLN A 1 -7.54 -11.93 28.63
N ASP A 2 -7.05 -12.11 27.39
CA ASP A 2 -5.76 -12.75 27.15
C ASP A 2 -4.71 -11.67 27.02
N THR A 3 -3.64 -11.74 27.81
CA THR A 3 -2.53 -10.78 27.77
C THR A 3 -1.35 -11.45 27.10
N LEU A 4 -0.88 -10.87 26.01
CA LEU A 4 0.32 -11.30 25.29
C LEU A 4 1.47 -10.38 25.65
N TYR A 5 2.52 -10.92 26.22
CA TYR A 5 3.76 -10.20 26.49
C TYR A 5 4.78 -10.46 25.39
N THR A 6 5.43 -9.42 24.90
CA THR A 6 6.54 -9.54 23.94
C THR A 6 7.59 -8.47 24.21
N GLU A 7 8.84 -8.91 24.30
CA GLU A 7 10.02 -8.03 24.42
C GLU A 7 10.60 -7.60 23.08
N LYS A 8 10.01 -8.06 21.97
CA LYS A 8 10.51 -7.81 20.60
C LYS A 8 9.39 -7.29 19.71
N ALA A 9 9.78 -6.68 18.58
CA ALA A 9 8.85 -6.20 17.57
C ALA A 9 7.76 -7.23 17.24
N PHE A 10 6.52 -6.78 17.23
CA PHE A 10 5.33 -7.60 16.99
C PHE A 10 5.45 -8.35 15.66
N LYS A 11 5.39 -9.67 15.70
CA LYS A 11 5.32 -10.50 14.50
C LYS A 11 3.85 -10.85 14.22
N PRO A 12 3.40 -10.88 12.96
CA PRO A 12 2.02 -11.28 12.60
C PRO A 12 1.61 -12.64 13.18
N ALA A 13 2.57 -13.56 13.36
CA ALA A 13 2.34 -14.86 13.97
C ALA A 13 1.83 -14.79 15.44
N ALA A 14 2.06 -13.68 16.15
CA ALA A 14 1.55 -13.49 17.52
C ALA A 14 0.01 -13.41 17.57
N PHE A 15 -0.63 -13.09 16.46
CA PHE A 15 -2.09 -13.03 16.33
C PHE A 15 -2.71 -14.34 15.84
N ALA A 16 -1.88 -15.32 15.47
CA ALA A 16 -2.37 -16.63 15.04
C ALA A 16 -3.13 -17.31 16.19
N GLY A 17 -4.37 -17.67 15.96
CA GLY A 17 -5.23 -18.30 16.96
C GLY A 17 -6.10 -17.35 17.80
N LEU A 18 -5.93 -16.04 17.68
CA LEU A 18 -6.86 -15.10 18.27
C LEU A 18 -8.20 -15.11 17.51
N LYS A 19 -9.30 -15.02 18.25
CA LYS A 19 -10.65 -14.90 17.67
C LYS A 19 -10.88 -13.49 17.12
N SER A 20 -11.79 -13.36 16.19
CA SER A 20 -12.22 -12.03 15.73
C SER A 20 -12.81 -11.23 16.89
N GLY A 21 -12.40 -9.95 16.99
CA GLY A 21 -12.79 -9.09 18.11
C GLY A 21 -12.00 -7.78 18.15
N LYS A 22 -12.31 -6.98 19.15
CA LYS A 22 -11.55 -5.78 19.49
C LYS A 22 -10.50 -6.11 20.53
N TYR A 23 -9.29 -5.67 20.31
CA TYR A 23 -8.14 -5.86 21.18
C TYR A 23 -7.51 -4.51 21.52
N ILE A 24 -6.92 -4.43 22.69
CA ILE A 24 -6.07 -3.31 23.08
C ILE A 24 -4.65 -3.85 23.17
N VAL A 25 -3.74 -3.25 22.43
CA VAL A 25 -2.31 -3.53 22.50
C VAL A 25 -1.68 -2.48 23.40
N GLU A 26 -1.13 -2.94 24.51
CA GLU A 26 -0.38 -2.10 25.46
C GLU A 26 1.10 -2.29 25.18
N THR A 27 1.82 -1.21 24.97
CA THR A 27 3.27 -1.24 24.77
C THR A 27 3.92 -0.51 25.94
N PHE A 28 4.72 -1.24 26.70
CA PHE A 28 5.52 -0.71 27.81
C PHE A 28 6.93 -0.42 27.33
N VAL A 29 7.40 0.78 27.59
CA VAL A 29 8.79 1.17 27.37
C VAL A 29 9.32 1.69 28.71
N GLU A 30 10.42 1.13 29.17
CA GLU A 30 11.03 1.53 30.44
C GLU A 30 11.38 3.02 30.41
N GLY A 31 10.89 3.78 31.40
CA GLY A 31 11.09 5.22 31.47
C GLY A 31 10.19 6.10 30.59
N ALA A 32 9.18 5.51 29.94
CA ALA A 32 8.22 6.23 29.10
C ALA A 32 6.76 5.85 29.45
N ASP A 33 5.82 6.68 28.99
CA ASP A 33 4.39 6.39 29.15
C ASP A 33 3.97 5.15 28.36
N THR A 34 3.03 4.40 28.91
CA THR A 34 2.43 3.26 28.22
C THR A 34 1.63 3.71 27.01
N ILE A 35 1.90 3.11 25.86
CA ILE A 35 1.19 3.38 24.61
C ILE A 35 0.08 2.35 24.43
N TYR A 36 -1.16 2.82 24.24
CA TYR A 36 -2.33 2.00 23.94
C TYR A 36 -2.70 2.11 22.47
N LYS A 37 -2.85 0.97 21.79
CA LYS A 37 -3.39 0.91 20.42
C LYS A 37 -4.60 -0.01 20.36
N HIS A 38 -5.67 0.49 19.77
CA HIS A 38 -6.85 -0.32 19.48
C HIS A 38 -6.64 -1.10 18.18
N LEU A 39 -6.89 -2.38 18.23
CA LEU A 39 -6.77 -3.29 17.10
C LEU A 39 -8.10 -4.01 16.88
N LEU A 40 -8.57 -4.02 15.64
CA LEU A 40 -9.69 -4.83 15.21
C LEU A 40 -9.16 -6.04 14.44
N LEU A 41 -9.39 -7.23 14.95
CA LEU A 41 -9.11 -8.48 14.24
C LEU A 41 -10.41 -9.04 13.67
N PHE A 42 -10.35 -9.49 12.43
CA PHE A 42 -11.43 -10.21 11.78
C PHE A 42 -10.87 -11.26 10.81
N SER A 43 -11.64 -12.29 10.56
CA SER A 43 -11.36 -13.27 9.51
C SER A 43 -12.12 -12.89 8.24
N THR A 44 -11.52 -13.14 7.09
CA THR A 44 -12.19 -12.98 5.78
C THR A 44 -13.43 -13.86 5.62
N ASN A 45 -13.56 -14.90 6.47
CA ASN A 45 -14.71 -15.80 6.52
C ASN A 45 -15.80 -15.36 7.50
N ASP A 46 -15.55 -14.31 8.28
CA ASP A 46 -16.53 -13.82 9.23
C ASP A 46 -17.75 -13.24 8.52
N LYS A 47 -18.93 -13.66 8.96
CA LYS A 47 -20.19 -13.08 8.48
C LYS A 47 -20.69 -11.96 9.40
N LYS A 48 -20.31 -12.01 10.67
CA LYS A 48 -20.71 -11.02 11.69
C LYS A 48 -19.55 -10.05 11.96
N SER A 49 -19.89 -8.79 12.13
CA SER A 49 -18.93 -7.75 12.51
C SER A 49 -18.40 -7.98 13.92
N PRO A 50 -17.10 -8.00 14.14
CA PRO A 50 -16.51 -8.05 15.46
C PRO A 50 -16.49 -6.68 16.17
N SER A 51 -16.96 -5.63 15.49
CA SER A 51 -16.99 -4.25 15.96
C SER A 51 -18.41 -3.75 16.12
N ASN A 52 -18.63 -2.93 17.17
CA ASN A 52 -19.89 -2.19 17.36
C ASN A 52 -19.90 -0.84 16.62
N ALA A 53 -18.85 -0.51 15.86
CA ALA A 53 -18.82 0.71 15.08
C ALA A 53 -19.98 0.73 14.05
N MET A 54 -20.51 1.90 13.78
CA MET A 54 -21.54 2.05 12.76
C MET A 54 -21.00 1.66 11.40
N LEU A 55 -19.85 2.17 11.03
CA LEU A 55 -19.12 1.79 9.81
C LEU A 55 -17.65 1.50 10.17
N TRP A 56 -17.09 0.46 9.57
CA TRP A 56 -15.66 0.28 9.49
C TRP A 56 -15.32 -0.33 8.13
N ALA A 57 -14.16 0.03 7.62
CA ALA A 57 -13.69 -0.45 6.34
C ALA A 57 -12.20 -0.85 6.43
N TYR A 58 -11.83 -1.90 5.73
CA TYR A 58 -10.45 -2.37 5.64
C TYR A 58 -10.11 -2.73 4.21
N ASN A 59 -9.10 -2.07 3.66
CA ASN A 59 -8.55 -2.42 2.35
C ASN A 59 -7.39 -3.40 2.53
N ALA A 60 -7.54 -4.62 2.04
CA ALA A 60 -6.52 -5.67 2.11
C ALA A 60 -5.35 -5.43 1.13
N THR A 61 -5.48 -4.48 0.21
CA THR A 61 -4.45 -4.13 -0.79
C THR A 61 -4.07 -2.65 -0.76
N PRO A 62 -3.67 -2.08 0.40
CA PRO A 62 -3.47 -0.63 0.53
C PRO A 62 -2.31 -0.09 -0.33
N GLY A 63 -1.37 -0.94 -0.74
CA GLY A 63 -0.25 -0.56 -1.61
C GLY A 63 -0.52 -0.70 -3.11
N ASP A 64 -1.64 -1.27 -3.50
CA ASP A 64 -2.01 -1.43 -4.92
C ASP A 64 -2.97 -0.31 -5.32
N LYS A 65 -2.48 0.62 -6.11
CA LYS A 65 -3.28 1.76 -6.59
C LYS A 65 -4.31 1.38 -7.65
N SER A 66 -4.15 0.22 -8.29
CA SER A 66 -5.04 -0.22 -9.37
C SER A 66 -6.24 -1.03 -8.88
N ARG A 67 -6.26 -1.41 -7.61
CA ARG A 67 -7.38 -2.15 -7.02
C ARG A 67 -7.55 -1.87 -5.54
N VAL A 68 -8.77 -2.08 -5.08
CA VAL A 68 -9.16 -2.06 -3.67
C VAL A 68 -9.83 -3.39 -3.36
N ASP A 69 -9.31 -4.12 -2.39
CA ASP A 69 -9.91 -5.35 -1.88
C ASP A 69 -10.51 -5.04 -0.51
N LEU A 70 -11.78 -4.60 -0.52
CA LEU A 70 -12.41 -3.92 0.58
C LEU A 70 -13.33 -4.84 1.38
N TYR A 71 -13.10 -4.89 2.68
CA TYR A 71 -14.03 -5.45 3.66
C TYR A 71 -14.71 -4.31 4.39
N VAL A 72 -16.03 -4.26 4.29
CA VAL A 72 -16.86 -3.25 4.96
C VAL A 72 -17.77 -3.94 5.96
N GLY A 73 -17.79 -3.43 7.18
CA GLY A 73 -18.60 -4.01 8.24
C GLY A 73 -19.32 -2.96 9.07
N THR A 74 -20.40 -3.41 9.69
CA THR A 74 -21.18 -2.63 10.65
C THR A 74 -21.50 -3.46 11.88
N GLY A 75 -21.49 -2.83 13.04
CA GLY A 75 -21.98 -3.45 14.28
C GLY A 75 -23.46 -3.16 14.54
N VAL A 76 -24.11 -2.30 13.73
CA VAL A 76 -25.52 -1.97 13.91
C VAL A 76 -26.42 -2.90 13.09
N ARG A 77 -27.68 -3.01 13.52
CA ARG A 77 -28.71 -3.77 12.81
C ARG A 77 -29.48 -2.87 11.86
N ASN A 78 -30.19 -3.50 10.92
CA ASN A 78 -31.06 -2.79 9.95
C ASN A 78 -30.36 -1.63 9.23
N ALA A 79 -29.10 -1.85 8.85
CA ALA A 79 -28.31 -0.86 8.11
C ALA A 79 -28.40 -1.09 6.59
N THR A 80 -28.34 0.00 5.84
CA THR A 80 -28.21 -0.04 4.39
C THR A 80 -26.87 0.53 3.98
N LEU A 81 -26.07 -0.26 3.28
CA LEU A 81 -24.80 0.15 2.69
C LEU A 81 -25.02 0.51 1.23
N TYR A 82 -24.73 1.74 0.86
CA TYR A 82 -24.67 2.21 -0.52
C TYR A 82 -23.23 2.23 -0.97
N CYS A 83 -22.98 1.69 -2.16
CA CYS A 83 -21.66 1.68 -2.80
C CYS A 83 -21.77 2.43 -4.14
N LEU A 84 -21.00 3.49 -4.26
CA LEU A 84 -20.98 4.33 -5.46
C LEU A 84 -19.61 4.22 -6.11
N THR A 85 -19.59 4.00 -7.42
CA THR A 85 -18.39 4.15 -8.24
C THR A 85 -18.53 5.39 -9.09
N SER A 86 -17.62 6.34 -8.98
CA SER A 86 -17.65 7.60 -9.71
C SER A 86 -16.29 7.94 -10.31
N THR A 87 -16.32 8.58 -11.47
CA THR A 87 -15.24 9.40 -12.01
C THR A 87 -15.48 10.87 -11.65
N PRO A 88 -14.55 11.80 -11.94
CA PRO A 88 -14.80 13.23 -11.72
C PRO A 88 -16.09 13.75 -12.38
N ASP A 89 -16.48 13.15 -13.51
CA ASP A 89 -17.56 13.66 -14.34
C ASP A 89 -18.91 12.99 -14.06
N THR A 90 -18.92 11.76 -13.56
CA THR A 90 -20.18 11.00 -13.45
C THR A 90 -20.11 9.85 -12.45
N ILE A 91 -21.30 9.42 -11.98
CA ILE A 91 -21.48 8.19 -11.24
C ILE A 91 -21.69 7.06 -12.25
N ILE A 92 -20.80 6.07 -12.22
CA ILE A 92 -20.79 4.94 -13.16
C ILE A 92 -21.66 3.79 -12.65
N GLU A 93 -21.56 3.49 -11.34
CA GLU A 93 -22.23 2.33 -10.76
C GLU A 93 -22.76 2.66 -9.37
N LYS A 94 -23.92 2.11 -9.05
CA LYS A 94 -24.57 2.17 -7.75
C LYS A 94 -24.98 0.77 -7.33
N ARG A 95 -24.59 0.36 -6.14
CA ARG A 95 -25.04 -0.90 -5.51
C ARG A 95 -25.49 -0.61 -4.09
N TYR A 96 -26.36 -1.45 -3.54
CA TYR A 96 -26.75 -1.36 -2.15
C TYR A 96 -26.89 -2.75 -1.55
N PHE A 97 -26.67 -2.84 -0.25
CA PHE A 97 -26.71 -4.07 0.54
C PHE A 97 -27.43 -3.80 1.84
N ALA A 98 -28.35 -4.68 2.24
CA ALA A 98 -28.87 -4.69 3.58
C ALA A 98 -27.87 -5.43 4.50
N LEU A 99 -27.49 -4.78 5.58
CA LEU A 99 -26.55 -5.32 6.57
C LEU A 99 -27.21 -5.42 7.94
N ASP A 100 -26.93 -6.51 8.64
CA ASP A 100 -27.39 -6.76 10.02
C ASP A 100 -26.21 -7.23 10.86
N SER A 101 -25.50 -6.26 11.47
CA SER A 101 -24.28 -6.51 12.25
C SER A 101 -23.31 -7.45 11.52
N SER A 102 -23.06 -7.17 10.23
CA SER A 102 -22.40 -8.09 9.29
C SER A 102 -21.25 -7.44 8.54
N ILE A 103 -20.52 -8.26 7.80
CA ILE A 103 -19.42 -7.87 6.94
C ILE A 103 -19.78 -8.21 5.50
N VAL A 104 -19.40 -7.33 4.58
CA VAL A 104 -19.46 -7.59 3.13
C VAL A 104 -18.07 -7.40 2.53
N HIS A 105 -17.73 -8.25 1.58
CA HIS A 105 -16.49 -8.18 0.80
C HIS A 105 -16.79 -7.55 -0.57
N LEU A 106 -16.08 -6.49 -0.91
CA LEU A 106 -16.29 -5.65 -2.08
C LEU A 106 -14.98 -5.48 -2.85
N PRO A 107 -14.61 -6.43 -3.71
CA PRO A 107 -13.45 -6.27 -4.58
C PRO A 107 -13.77 -5.24 -5.67
N PHE A 108 -12.85 -4.32 -5.87
CA PHE A 108 -12.96 -3.26 -6.87
C PHE A 108 -11.61 -3.06 -7.56
N ALA A 109 -11.59 -3.18 -8.89
CA ALA A 109 -10.39 -3.03 -9.69
C ALA A 109 -10.58 -1.94 -10.76
N TYR A 110 -9.49 -1.32 -11.16
CA TYR A 110 -9.47 -0.39 -12.29
C TYR A 110 -10.04 -1.04 -13.55
N LYS A 111 -10.79 -0.24 -14.32
CA LYS A 111 -11.29 -0.58 -15.65
C LYS A 111 -10.96 0.57 -16.60
N ASP A 112 -10.69 0.29 -17.87
CA ASP A 112 -10.34 1.31 -18.85
C ASP A 112 -11.41 2.40 -18.99
N ALA A 113 -12.69 2.06 -18.77
CA ALA A 113 -13.80 3.00 -18.76
C ALA A 113 -13.70 4.10 -17.68
N TYR A 114 -12.80 3.95 -16.72
CA TYR A 114 -12.60 4.93 -15.64
C TYR A 114 -11.61 6.05 -16.00
N GLY A 115 -11.05 6.03 -17.22
CA GLY A 115 -10.06 7.04 -17.64
C GLY A 115 -8.82 6.99 -16.76
N ASP A 116 -8.50 8.06 -16.04
CA ASP A 116 -7.32 8.10 -15.16
C ASP A 116 -7.55 7.44 -13.80
N GLY A 117 -8.81 7.15 -13.46
CA GLY A 117 -9.17 6.47 -12.23
C GLY A 117 -10.62 6.67 -11.83
N ALA A 118 -10.99 6.03 -10.71
CA ALA A 118 -12.32 6.16 -10.14
C ALA A 118 -12.27 6.19 -8.61
N THR A 119 -13.29 6.78 -8.02
CA THR A 119 -13.52 6.77 -6.57
C THR A 119 -14.63 5.76 -6.26
N PHE A 120 -14.35 4.90 -5.30
CA PHE A 120 -15.29 3.96 -4.74
C PHE A 120 -15.71 4.46 -3.35
N THR A 121 -16.96 4.90 -3.22
CA THR A 121 -17.50 5.46 -1.99
C THR A 121 -18.47 4.47 -1.36
N VAL A 122 -18.30 4.21 -0.07
CA VAL A 122 -19.21 3.43 0.76
C VAL A 122 -19.93 4.37 1.73
N ILE A 123 -21.24 4.30 1.77
CA ILE A 123 -22.11 5.13 2.62
C ILE A 123 -23.05 4.20 3.37
N LEU A 124 -22.96 4.20 4.68
CA LEU A 124 -23.86 3.41 5.53
C LEU A 124 -24.89 4.32 6.17
N TYR A 125 -26.14 3.89 6.06
CA TYR A 125 -27.29 4.53 6.71
C TYR A 125 -27.93 3.56 7.70
N SER A 126 -28.22 4.04 8.92
CA SER A 126 -29.02 3.34 9.92
C SER A 126 -29.59 4.35 10.91
N ASP A 127 -30.87 4.23 11.25
CA ASP A 127 -31.57 5.02 12.28
C ASP A 127 -31.32 6.54 12.20
N GLY A 128 -31.41 7.09 11.00
CA GLY A 128 -31.20 8.53 10.75
C GLY A 128 -29.75 8.98 10.78
N LYS A 129 -28.80 8.08 10.96
CA LYS A 129 -27.35 8.37 10.94
C LYS A 129 -26.72 7.91 9.64
N VAL A 130 -25.70 8.64 9.22
CA VAL A 130 -24.91 8.35 8.01
C VAL A 130 -23.44 8.40 8.35
N GLU A 131 -22.71 7.37 7.95
CA GLU A 131 -21.24 7.35 7.94
C GLU A 131 -20.75 6.96 6.55
N SER A 132 -19.62 7.48 6.13
CA SER A 132 -19.06 7.19 4.81
C SER A 132 -17.54 7.13 4.82
N ASP A 133 -17.01 6.37 3.87
CA ASP A 133 -15.59 6.31 3.56
C ASP A 133 -15.39 6.19 2.05
N PHE A 134 -14.20 6.48 1.54
CA PHE A 134 -13.93 6.41 0.12
C PHE A 134 -12.53 5.86 -0.17
N PHE A 135 -12.42 5.19 -1.30
CA PHE A 135 -11.21 4.58 -1.80
C PHE A 135 -11.01 4.97 -3.27
N LYS A 136 -9.76 5.08 -3.69
CA LYS A 136 -9.44 5.44 -5.06
C LYS A 136 -8.72 4.30 -5.76
N VAL A 137 -9.03 4.10 -7.02
CA VAL A 137 -8.23 3.31 -7.95
C VAL A 137 -7.74 4.22 -9.06
N GLU A 138 -6.48 4.02 -9.44
CA GLU A 138 -5.80 4.78 -10.48
C GLU A 138 -5.49 3.86 -11.65
N ARG A 139 -5.31 4.44 -12.83
CA ARG A 139 -4.83 3.71 -14.00
C ARG A 139 -3.49 3.07 -13.67
N PRO A 140 -3.31 1.76 -13.89
CA PRO A 140 -2.03 1.11 -13.71
C PRO A 140 -0.95 1.79 -14.57
N GLN A 141 0.08 2.30 -13.94
CA GLN A 141 1.20 2.88 -14.66
C GLN A 141 2.21 1.80 -15.05
N PRO A 142 2.68 1.78 -16.29
CA PRO A 142 3.75 0.86 -16.67
C PRO A 142 4.99 1.13 -15.81
N ASP A 143 5.64 0.06 -15.37
CA ASP A 143 6.89 0.18 -14.63
C ASP A 143 7.97 0.77 -15.56
N LYS A 144 8.31 2.04 -15.31
CA LYS A 144 9.31 2.79 -16.07
C LYS A 144 10.72 2.69 -15.49
N ARG A 145 10.91 1.92 -14.41
CA ARG A 145 12.23 1.75 -13.81
C ARG A 145 13.19 1.13 -14.82
N LEU A 146 14.41 1.62 -14.80
CA LEU A 146 15.50 1.08 -15.61
C LEU A 146 16.48 0.35 -14.68
N LEU A 147 16.86 -0.84 -15.07
CA LEU A 147 17.92 -1.61 -14.43
C LEU A 147 19.21 -1.43 -15.21
N MET A 148 20.24 -0.93 -14.57
CA MET A 148 21.56 -0.76 -15.14
C MET A 148 22.52 -1.79 -14.54
N ARG A 149 23.24 -2.49 -15.41
CA ARG A 149 24.27 -3.46 -15.01
C ARG A 149 25.49 -3.32 -15.89
N TRP A 150 26.65 -3.30 -15.27
CA TRP A 150 27.91 -3.40 -15.99
C TRP A 150 28.06 -4.83 -16.52
N SER A 151 28.28 -4.97 -17.83
CA SER A 151 28.63 -6.25 -18.48
C SER A 151 30.13 -6.44 -18.51
N SER A 152 30.89 -5.34 -18.67
CA SER A 152 32.33 -5.32 -18.53
C SER A 152 32.73 -4.02 -17.82
N PHE A 153 33.54 -4.15 -16.78
CA PHE A 153 34.01 -3.04 -15.98
C PHE A 153 35.27 -3.45 -15.22
N ARG A 154 36.25 -2.56 -15.20
CA ARG A 154 37.45 -2.67 -14.33
C ARG A 154 37.49 -1.47 -13.42
N ASP A 155 37.72 -1.72 -12.16
CA ASP A 155 37.84 -0.70 -11.12
C ASP A 155 39.23 -0.06 -11.02
N ARG A 156 40.22 -0.67 -11.66
CA ARG A 156 41.63 -0.18 -11.68
C ARG A 156 42.20 -0.20 -13.09
N LEU A 157 42.70 0.95 -13.51
CA LEU A 157 43.32 1.15 -14.82
C LEU A 157 44.76 1.63 -14.64
N LYS A 158 45.64 1.25 -15.57
CA LYS A 158 46.99 1.83 -15.66
C LYS A 158 46.95 3.09 -16.50
N PRO A 159 47.83 4.09 -16.25
CA PRO A 159 47.94 5.26 -17.09
C PRO A 159 48.15 4.88 -18.56
N GLY A 160 47.38 5.48 -19.47
CA GLY A 160 47.42 5.23 -20.89
C GLY A 160 46.79 3.90 -21.37
N GLN A 161 46.21 3.13 -20.47
CA GLN A 161 45.48 1.88 -20.83
C GLN A 161 44.16 2.21 -21.51
N LYS A 162 43.95 1.63 -22.72
CA LYS A 162 42.62 1.66 -23.36
C LYS A 162 41.73 0.63 -22.72
N GLU A 163 40.50 1.03 -22.40
CA GLU A 163 39.50 0.16 -21.81
C GLU A 163 38.15 0.37 -22.47
N GLU A 164 37.33 -0.69 -22.52
CA GLU A 164 35.96 -0.66 -23.00
C GLU A 164 35.03 -1.13 -21.91
N TRP A 165 34.15 -0.25 -21.48
CA TRP A 165 33.11 -0.57 -20.49
C TRP A 165 31.80 -0.74 -21.21
N ARG A 166 31.07 -1.79 -20.80
CA ARG A 166 29.75 -2.09 -21.35
C ARG A 166 28.70 -2.01 -20.27
N LEU A 167 27.79 -1.09 -20.47
CA LEU A 167 26.61 -0.91 -19.63
C LEU A 167 25.39 -1.50 -20.35
N ARG A 168 24.66 -2.37 -19.64
CA ARG A 168 23.40 -2.90 -20.11
C ARG A 168 22.26 -2.23 -19.37
N VAL A 169 21.32 -1.62 -20.14
CA VAL A 169 20.10 -1.01 -19.59
C VAL A 169 18.91 -1.86 -20.02
N THR A 170 18.10 -2.28 -19.04
CA THR A 170 16.93 -3.11 -19.26
C THR A 170 15.75 -2.60 -18.44
N ARG A 171 14.55 -3.00 -18.84
CA ARG A 171 13.36 -2.92 -17.98
C ARG A 171 13.43 -3.99 -16.87
N PRO A 172 12.56 -3.92 -15.84
CA PRO A 172 12.46 -4.97 -14.80
C PRO A 172 12.16 -6.36 -15.35
N ASP A 173 11.50 -6.45 -16.51
CA ASP A 173 11.22 -7.70 -17.22
C ASP A 173 12.45 -8.26 -17.99
N GLY A 174 13.59 -7.58 -17.92
CA GLY A 174 14.84 -7.97 -18.58
C GLY A 174 14.96 -7.56 -20.06
N ARG A 175 13.93 -6.97 -20.66
CA ARG A 175 13.97 -6.53 -22.07
C ARG A 175 14.86 -5.30 -22.22
N PRO A 176 15.72 -5.25 -23.23
CA PRO A 176 16.49 -4.07 -23.58
C PRO A 176 15.56 -2.89 -23.90
N VAL A 177 15.96 -1.69 -23.54
CA VAL A 177 15.20 -0.48 -23.83
C VAL A 177 16.14 0.61 -24.36
N PRO A 178 15.76 1.33 -25.43
CA PRO A 178 16.47 2.52 -25.84
C PRO A 178 16.48 3.53 -24.70
N SER A 179 17.64 4.01 -24.32
CA SER A 179 17.83 4.91 -23.21
C SER A 179 19.00 5.84 -23.46
N SER A 180 18.91 7.07 -22.93
CA SER A 180 20.02 7.99 -22.89
C SER A 180 20.75 7.82 -21.56
N VAL A 181 22.06 7.71 -21.62
CA VAL A 181 22.93 7.56 -20.44
C VAL A 181 23.91 8.73 -20.42
N LEU A 182 23.97 9.43 -19.31
CA LEU A 182 25.03 10.36 -18.99
C LEU A 182 26.07 9.64 -18.14
N ALA A 183 27.27 9.52 -18.62
CA ALA A 183 28.38 8.93 -17.87
C ALA A 183 29.46 9.98 -17.63
N THR A 184 29.94 10.06 -16.41
CA THR A 184 31.08 10.91 -16.02
C THR A 184 32.16 10.04 -15.44
N LEU A 185 33.40 10.33 -15.77
CA LEU A 185 34.57 9.69 -15.22
C LEU A 185 35.49 10.77 -14.64
N TYR A 186 35.90 10.58 -13.40
CA TYR A 186 36.84 11.47 -12.75
C TYR A 186 37.84 10.65 -11.93
N ASP A 187 38.99 11.24 -11.63
CA ASP A 187 39.99 10.63 -10.78
C ASP A 187 39.55 10.69 -9.32
N ALA A 188 39.44 9.54 -8.65
CA ALA A 188 38.99 9.44 -7.27
C ALA A 188 39.90 10.19 -6.27
N SER A 189 41.16 10.45 -6.63
CA SER A 189 42.05 11.27 -5.80
C SER A 189 41.61 12.74 -5.68
N LEU A 190 40.71 13.19 -6.56
CA LEU A 190 40.11 14.52 -6.45
C LEU A 190 39.13 14.64 -5.27
N ASP A 191 38.56 13.53 -4.79
CA ASP A 191 37.68 13.52 -3.63
C ASP A 191 38.42 13.89 -2.33
N ASP A 192 39.72 13.66 -2.27
CA ASP A 192 40.58 14.05 -1.16
C ASP A 192 40.85 15.60 -1.12
N ILE A 193 40.60 16.25 -2.26
CA ILE A 193 40.86 17.71 -2.41
C ILE A 193 39.57 18.53 -2.28
N SER A 194 38.46 18.01 -2.78
CA SER A 194 37.16 18.69 -2.75
C SER A 194 36.00 17.69 -2.82
N TYR A 195 35.15 17.68 -1.81
CA TYR A 195 33.92 16.87 -1.80
C TYR A 195 32.95 17.41 -2.86
N PHE A 196 32.94 16.82 -4.04
CA PHE A 196 31.93 17.10 -5.08
C PHE A 196 30.77 16.13 -4.94
N ASN A 197 29.70 16.58 -4.29
CA ASN A 197 28.51 15.74 -4.11
C ASN A 197 27.59 15.84 -5.33
N LEU A 198 27.74 14.91 -6.30
CA LEU A 198 26.88 14.78 -7.47
C LEU A 198 25.52 14.09 -7.16
N SER A 199 25.27 13.74 -5.92
CA SER A 199 24.03 13.10 -5.53
C SER A 199 23.03 14.14 -5.04
N LYS A 200 22.41 14.90 -5.94
CA LYS A 200 21.07 15.46 -5.71
C LYS A 200 20.67 16.41 -6.83
N SER A 201 19.95 15.88 -7.79
CA SER A 201 18.72 16.47 -8.33
C SER A 201 18.29 15.67 -9.56
N VAL A 202 17.40 14.76 -9.34
CA VAL A 202 16.39 14.35 -10.32
C VAL A 202 15.08 14.33 -9.59
#